data_13f989396c114922cc920422c3102ed8
#
_entry.id   13f989396c114922cc920422c3102ed8
#
_cell.length_a   1.000
_cell.length_b   1.000
_cell.length_c   1.000
_cell.angle_alpha   90.00
_cell.angle_beta   90.00
_cell.angle_gamma   90.00
#
_symmetry.space_group_name_H-M   'P 1'
#
loop_
_entity.id
_entity.type
_entity.pdbx_description
1 polymer ?
#
loop_
_entity_poly.entity_id
_entity_poly.type
_entity_poly.pdbx_seq_one_letter_code
_entity_poly.pdbx_strand_id
1 'polypeptide(L)'
;MLKFKFLLWVFAHMLQRKINNDANCARYVQGKRLAFQIRTASGAGRNYVIENGAVRSSAGLTDNAQFTLSFVTAAKGFEILSAKDAQPAFLRGVGSKDLTISGDFLEVLWFQGLTAFLQPSKVISAMDRTADN
;
A
#
# COMPACT_ATOMS: atom_id res chain seq x y z
N MET A 1 17.34 0.14 5.64
CA MET A 1 17.13 0.10 4.18
C MET A 1 16.72 -1.28 3.67
N LEU A 2 17.42 -2.32 4.11
CA LEU A 2 17.13 -3.68 3.65
C LEU A 2 15.71 -4.14 4.02
N LYS A 3 15.27 -3.89 5.24
CA LYS A 3 13.91 -4.23 5.70
C LYS A 3 12.84 -3.54 4.86
N PHE A 4 13.05 -2.27 4.53
CA PHE A 4 12.11 -1.49 3.72
C PHE A 4 12.04 -2.04 2.30
N LYS A 5 13.18 -2.31 1.68
CA LYS A 5 13.23 -2.88 0.32
C LYS A 5 12.55 -4.25 0.25
N PHE A 6 12.79 -5.07 1.28
CA PHE A 6 12.15 -6.38 1.37
C PHE A 6 10.64 -6.22 1.52
N LEU A 7 10.18 -5.29 2.36
CA LEU A 7 8.76 -5.02 2.54
C LEU A 7 8.11 -4.59 1.22
N LEU A 8 8.75 -3.70 0.47
CA LEU A 8 8.22 -3.24 -0.82
C LEU A 8 8.11 -4.40 -1.82
N TRP A 9 9.08 -5.30 -1.81
CA TRP A 9 9.05 -6.47 -2.67
C TRP A 9 7.93 -7.44 -2.26
N VAL A 10 7.82 -7.73 -0.97
CA VAL A 10 6.78 -8.63 -0.44
C VAL A 10 5.39 -8.04 -0.65
N PHE A 11 5.26 -6.72 -0.59
CA PHE A 11 3.98 -6.04 -0.74
C PHE A 11 3.27 -6.43 -2.06
N ALA A 12 4.00 -6.47 -3.15
CA ALA A 12 3.45 -6.87 -4.45
C ALA A 12 2.91 -8.31 -4.40
N HIS A 13 3.65 -9.21 -3.75
CA HIS A 13 3.23 -10.60 -3.59
C HIS A 13 2.01 -10.74 -2.69
N MET A 14 1.94 -9.96 -1.63
CA MET A 14 0.79 -9.95 -0.72
C MET A 14 -0.47 -9.48 -1.45
N LEU A 15 -0.36 -8.41 -2.24
CA LEU A 15 -1.48 -7.91 -3.04
C LEU A 15 -1.96 -8.96 -4.04
N GLN A 16 -1.03 -9.56 -4.77
CA GLN A 16 -1.39 -10.57 -5.78
C GLN A 16 -2.06 -11.77 -5.13
N ARG A 17 -1.53 -12.21 -4.00
CA ARG A 17 -2.11 -13.35 -3.27
C ARG A 17 -3.53 -13.02 -2.80
N LYS A 18 -3.74 -11.81 -2.28
CA LYS A 18 -5.06 -11.39 -1.82
C LYS A 18 -6.06 -11.32 -2.97
N ILE A 19 -5.65 -10.77 -4.11
CA ILE A 19 -6.49 -10.73 -5.31
C ILE A 19 -6.89 -12.14 -5.73
N ASN A 20 -5.94 -13.08 -5.68
CA ASN A 20 -6.19 -14.46 -6.12
C ASN A 20 -7.08 -15.25 -5.17
N ASN A 21 -7.08 -14.92 -3.87
CA ASN A 21 -7.72 -15.72 -2.83
C ASN A 21 -8.94 -15.08 -2.18
N ASP A 22 -9.24 -13.82 -2.51
CA ASP A 22 -10.38 -13.11 -1.94
C ASP A 22 -11.24 -12.56 -3.08
N ALA A 23 -12.44 -13.09 -3.22
CA ALA A 23 -13.36 -12.72 -4.29
C ALA A 23 -13.72 -11.22 -4.23
N ASN A 24 -13.82 -10.65 -3.03
CA ASN A 24 -14.15 -9.23 -2.87
C ASN A 24 -12.99 -8.36 -3.33
N CYS A 25 -11.76 -8.75 -3.01
CA CYS A 25 -10.57 -8.04 -3.47
C CYS A 25 -10.44 -8.14 -5.00
N ALA A 26 -10.65 -9.33 -5.57
CA ALA A 26 -10.61 -9.53 -7.02
C ALA A 26 -11.64 -8.64 -7.72
N ARG A 27 -12.83 -8.52 -7.16
CA ARG A 27 -13.89 -7.67 -7.69
C ARG A 27 -13.54 -6.20 -7.59
N TYR A 28 -12.89 -5.80 -6.49
CA TYR A 28 -12.46 -4.42 -6.27
C TYR A 28 -11.49 -3.96 -7.35
N VAL A 29 -10.56 -4.81 -7.77
CA VAL A 29 -9.53 -4.45 -8.77
C VAL A 29 -9.98 -4.70 -10.20
N GLN A 30 -11.13 -5.32 -10.41
CA GLN A 30 -11.61 -5.68 -11.74
C GLN A 30 -11.73 -4.44 -12.64
N GLY A 31 -11.12 -4.50 -13.81
CA GLY A 31 -11.15 -3.40 -14.78
C GLY A 31 -10.30 -2.20 -14.41
N LYS A 32 -9.55 -2.26 -13.32
CA LYS A 32 -8.73 -1.15 -12.87
C LYS A 32 -7.31 -1.27 -13.37
N ARG A 33 -6.76 -0.14 -13.82
CA ARG A 33 -5.34 0.02 -14.11
C ARG A 33 -4.80 1.15 -13.25
N LEU A 34 -3.75 0.86 -12.48
CA LEU A 34 -3.11 1.83 -11.60
C LEU A 34 -1.60 1.65 -11.65
N ALA A 35 -0.89 2.74 -11.89
CA ALA A 35 0.57 2.78 -11.77
C ALA A 35 0.94 3.73 -10.64
N PHE A 36 1.73 3.26 -9.68
CA PHE A 36 2.15 4.07 -8.55
C PHE A 36 3.55 3.68 -8.12
N GLN A 37 4.14 4.48 -7.24
CA GLN A 37 5.45 4.16 -6.71
C GLN A 37 5.57 4.58 -5.25
N ILE A 38 6.44 3.89 -4.53
CA ILE A 38 6.77 4.14 -3.14
C ILE A 38 8.27 4.37 -3.07
N ARG A 39 8.69 5.45 -2.41
CA ARG A 39 10.09 5.84 -2.36
C ARG A 39 10.46 6.43 -1.01
N THR A 40 11.76 6.57 -0.78
CA THR A 40 12.29 7.41 0.28
C THR A 40 12.80 8.73 -0.31
N ALA A 41 12.98 9.73 0.54
CA ALA A 41 13.52 11.03 0.13
C ALA A 41 14.93 10.91 -0.48
N SER A 42 15.68 9.87 -0.09
CA SER A 42 17.03 9.61 -0.63
C SER A 42 17.03 9.02 -2.05
N GLY A 43 15.86 8.64 -2.58
CA GLY A 43 15.74 8.15 -3.94
C GLY A 43 15.57 6.64 -4.10
N ALA A 44 15.65 5.87 -3.02
CA ALA A 44 15.35 4.44 -3.09
C ALA A 44 13.84 4.24 -3.27
N GLY A 45 13.44 3.27 -4.06
CA GLY A 45 12.02 3.02 -4.27
C GLY A 45 11.72 1.88 -5.19
N ARG A 46 10.42 1.65 -5.39
CA ARG A 46 9.90 0.60 -6.24
C ARG A 46 8.60 1.08 -6.88
N ASN A 47 8.43 0.76 -8.14
CA ASN A 47 7.21 1.11 -8.85
C ASN A 47 6.33 -0.12 -9.06
N TYR A 48 5.02 0.11 -9.16
CA TYR A 48 4.00 -0.93 -9.23
C TYR A 48 3.00 -0.62 -10.32
N VAL A 49 2.50 -1.66 -10.98
CA VAL A 49 1.38 -1.56 -11.91
C VAL A 49 0.38 -2.65 -11.56
N ILE A 50 -0.85 -2.24 -11.33
CA ILE A 50 -2.00 -3.14 -11.16
C ILE A 50 -2.82 -3.04 -12.43
N GLU A 51 -3.03 -4.17 -13.12
CA GLU A 51 -3.79 -4.19 -14.37
C GLU A 51 -4.37 -5.58 -14.58
N ASN A 52 -5.66 -5.65 -14.87
CA ASN A 52 -6.36 -6.90 -15.13
C ASN A 52 -6.20 -7.93 -13.99
N GLY A 53 -6.17 -7.44 -12.75
CA GLY A 53 -5.99 -8.29 -11.57
C GLY A 53 -4.58 -8.78 -11.35
N ALA A 54 -3.62 -8.35 -12.16
CA ALA A 54 -2.20 -8.71 -12.01
C ALA A 54 -1.44 -7.54 -11.38
N VAL A 55 -0.56 -7.86 -10.43
CA VAL A 55 0.32 -6.89 -9.78
C VAL A 55 1.74 -7.13 -10.26
N ARG A 56 2.33 -6.11 -10.89
CA ARG A 56 3.73 -6.15 -11.32
C ARG A 56 4.50 -5.08 -10.57
N SER A 57 5.74 -5.36 -10.23
CA SER A 57 6.59 -4.39 -9.57
C SER A 57 8.01 -4.47 -10.12
N SER A 58 8.70 -3.33 -10.07
CA SER A 58 10.08 -3.22 -10.52
C SER A 58 10.83 -2.29 -9.58
N ALA A 59 12.12 -2.60 -9.35
CA ALA A 59 12.98 -1.73 -8.57
C ALA A 59 13.18 -0.40 -9.32
N GLY A 60 13.31 0.68 -8.56
CA GLY A 60 13.56 2.00 -9.12
C GLY A 60 12.32 2.86 -9.25
N LEU A 61 12.51 4.06 -9.77
CA LEU A 61 11.46 5.07 -9.88
C LEU A 61 11.07 5.24 -11.35
N THR A 62 9.86 5.77 -11.56
CA THR A 62 9.31 6.00 -12.89
C THR A 62 8.64 7.38 -12.94
N ASP A 63 8.60 7.97 -14.13
CA ASP A 63 7.87 9.22 -14.36
C ASP A 63 6.40 8.97 -14.70
N ASN A 64 5.99 7.73 -14.83
CA ASN A 64 4.64 7.36 -15.28
C ASN A 64 3.70 6.98 -14.14
N ALA A 65 4.11 7.19 -12.89
CA ALA A 65 3.26 6.89 -11.74
C ALA A 65 2.13 7.90 -11.61
N GLN A 66 0.92 7.40 -11.36
CA GLN A 66 -0.24 8.27 -11.12
C GLN A 66 -0.14 8.93 -9.76
N PHE A 67 0.52 8.29 -8.80
CA PHE A 67 0.86 8.94 -7.54
C PHE A 67 2.17 8.36 -6.98
N THR A 68 2.76 9.12 -6.06
CA THR A 68 4.00 8.74 -5.39
C THR A 68 3.82 8.90 -3.88
N LEU A 69 4.19 7.87 -3.13
CA LEU A 69 4.30 7.92 -1.68
C LEU A 69 5.78 8.05 -1.34
N SER A 70 6.16 9.18 -0.75
CA SER A 70 7.54 9.46 -0.40
C SER A 70 7.69 9.52 1.11
N PHE A 71 8.51 8.63 1.66
CA PHE A 71 8.80 8.58 3.09
C PHE A 71 10.10 9.31 3.37
N VAL A 72 10.15 10.01 4.50
CA VAL A 72 11.33 10.79 4.88
C VAL A 72 12.56 9.89 5.04
N THR A 73 12.38 8.69 5.60
CA THR A 73 13.43 7.68 5.73
C THR A 73 12.86 6.29 5.46
N ALA A 74 13.74 5.33 5.19
CA ALA A 74 13.35 3.93 5.04
C ALA A 74 12.75 3.38 6.35
N ALA A 75 13.28 3.79 7.50
CA ALA A 75 12.76 3.38 8.81
C ALA A 75 11.32 3.82 9.01
N LYS A 76 11.01 5.08 8.67
CA LYS A 76 9.64 5.59 8.76
C LYS A 76 8.72 4.91 7.76
N GLY A 77 9.19 4.64 6.56
CA GLY A 77 8.43 3.90 5.56
C GLY A 77 8.07 2.51 6.05
N PHE A 78 9.02 1.79 6.60
CA PHE A 78 8.79 0.47 7.16
C PHE A 78 7.77 0.51 8.31
N GLU A 79 7.95 1.46 9.24
CA GLU A 79 7.06 1.65 10.38
C GLU A 79 5.62 1.90 9.96
N ILE A 80 5.40 2.80 9.02
CA ILE A 80 4.06 3.19 8.59
C ILE A 80 3.40 2.07 7.77
N LEU A 81 4.12 1.48 6.82
CA LEU A 81 3.58 0.46 5.94
C LEU A 81 3.30 -0.86 6.66
N SER A 82 4.05 -1.18 7.72
CA SER A 82 3.88 -2.41 8.48
C SER A 82 3.00 -2.23 9.72
N ALA A 83 2.46 -1.03 9.95
CA ALA A 83 1.62 -0.77 11.11
C ALA A 83 0.33 -1.58 11.04
N LYS A 84 -0.10 -2.12 12.19
CA LYS A 84 -1.36 -2.87 12.27
C LYS A 84 -2.57 -1.96 12.06
N ASP A 85 -2.46 -0.69 12.44
CA ASP A 85 -3.47 0.34 12.25
C ASP A 85 -3.10 1.22 11.04
N ALA A 86 -3.00 0.62 9.87
CA ALA A 86 -2.39 1.24 8.68
C ALA A 86 -3.01 2.59 8.30
N GLN A 87 -4.36 2.71 8.31
CA GLN A 87 -4.97 3.99 7.94
C GLN A 87 -4.64 5.11 8.93
N PRO A 88 -4.80 4.93 10.26
CA PRO A 88 -4.34 5.94 11.21
C PRO A 88 -2.85 6.24 11.12
N ALA A 89 -2.01 5.21 10.94
CA ALA A 89 -0.56 5.40 10.81
C ALA A 89 -0.23 6.23 9.57
N PHE A 90 -0.90 5.96 8.45
CA PHE A 90 -0.75 6.69 7.21
C PHE A 90 -1.11 8.17 7.39
N LEU A 91 -2.26 8.44 8.03
CA LEU A 91 -2.70 9.82 8.30
C LEU A 91 -1.75 10.55 9.25
N ARG A 92 -1.26 9.86 10.28
CA ARG A 92 -0.27 10.45 11.18
C ARG A 92 1.01 10.80 10.45
N GLY A 93 1.46 9.91 9.54
CA GLY A 93 2.65 10.15 8.73
C GLY A 93 2.52 11.37 7.84
N VAL A 94 1.35 11.56 7.22
CA VAL A 94 1.07 12.74 6.41
C VAL A 94 1.08 14.00 7.28
N GLY A 95 0.44 13.95 8.45
CA GLY A 95 0.40 15.09 9.37
C GLY A 95 1.76 15.49 9.91
N SER A 96 2.62 14.52 10.19
CA SER A 96 3.98 14.77 10.69
C SER A 96 5.00 15.05 9.58
N LYS A 97 4.59 14.91 8.31
CA LYS A 97 5.44 15.05 7.13
C LYS A 97 6.48 13.93 7.00
N ASP A 98 6.29 12.83 7.71
CA ASP A 98 7.09 11.61 7.49
C ASP A 98 6.73 10.94 6.18
N LEU A 99 5.51 11.20 5.69
CA LEU A 99 5.00 10.74 4.42
C LEU A 99 4.49 11.92 3.61
N THR A 100 4.98 12.06 2.39
CA THR A 100 4.50 13.04 1.43
C THR A 100 3.83 12.31 0.27
N ILE A 101 2.63 12.77 -0.10
CA ILE A 101 1.86 12.19 -1.19
C ILE A 101 1.85 13.20 -2.33
N SER A 102 2.18 12.76 -3.55
CA SER A 102 2.08 13.59 -4.74
C SER A 102 1.39 12.81 -5.84
N GLY A 103 0.66 13.53 -6.71
CA GLY A 103 -0.05 12.96 -7.83
C GLY A 103 -1.55 12.94 -7.63
N ASP A 104 -2.23 11.96 -8.22
CA ASP A 104 -3.68 11.88 -8.25
C ASP A 104 -4.24 11.38 -6.91
N PHE A 105 -4.86 12.29 -6.17
CA PHE A 105 -5.38 12.01 -4.85
C PHE A 105 -6.52 10.97 -4.87
N LEU A 106 -7.36 10.99 -5.90
CA LEU A 106 -8.43 10.00 -6.03
C LEU A 106 -7.88 8.58 -6.17
N GLU A 107 -6.77 8.45 -6.87
CA GLU A 107 -6.09 7.16 -6.98
C GLU A 107 -5.47 6.71 -5.64
N VAL A 108 -5.00 7.65 -4.83
CA VAL A 108 -4.52 7.36 -3.48
C VAL A 108 -5.67 6.80 -2.63
N LEU A 109 -6.85 7.38 -2.70
CA LEU A 109 -8.02 6.89 -1.98
C LEU A 109 -8.40 5.49 -2.44
N TRP A 110 -8.36 5.23 -3.74
CA TRP A 110 -8.62 3.89 -4.26
C TRP A 110 -7.60 2.88 -3.73
N PHE A 111 -6.33 3.28 -3.70
CA PHE A 111 -5.24 2.45 -3.18
C PHE A 111 -5.44 2.14 -1.69
N GLN A 112 -5.88 3.12 -0.90
CA GLN A 112 -6.18 2.88 0.53
C GLN A 112 -7.29 1.83 0.69
N GLY A 113 -8.32 1.88 -0.15
CA GLY A 113 -9.37 0.87 -0.15
C GLY A 113 -8.83 -0.51 -0.48
N LEU A 114 -7.89 -0.59 -1.42
CA LEU A 114 -7.24 -1.86 -1.77
C LEU A 114 -6.42 -2.41 -0.61
N THR A 115 -5.59 -1.58 0.01
CA THR A 115 -4.72 -2.04 1.11
C THR A 115 -5.52 -2.45 2.34
N ALA A 116 -6.75 -1.97 2.48
CA ALA A 116 -7.62 -2.39 3.58
C ALA A 116 -7.88 -3.90 3.56
N PHE A 117 -7.84 -4.54 2.39
CA PHE A 117 -7.97 -5.99 2.31
C PHE A 117 -6.80 -6.74 2.93
N LEU A 118 -5.66 -6.07 3.10
CA LEU A 118 -4.46 -6.67 3.69
C LEU A 118 -4.40 -6.51 5.22
N GLN A 119 -5.38 -5.83 5.84
CA GLN A 119 -5.35 -5.51 7.26
C GLN A 119 -5.89 -6.65 8.11
N PRO A 120 -5.05 -7.42 8.81
CA PRO A 120 -5.55 -8.47 9.71
C PRO A 120 -6.35 -7.91 10.87
N SER A 121 -6.03 -6.70 11.33
CA SER A 121 -6.75 -6.05 12.42
C SER A 121 -8.23 -5.84 12.12
N LYS A 122 -8.59 -5.63 10.85
CA LYS A 122 -9.98 -5.43 10.44
C LYS A 122 -10.81 -6.70 10.64
N VAL A 123 -10.24 -7.85 10.32
CA VAL A 123 -10.88 -9.14 10.52
C VAL A 123 -10.99 -9.44 12.02
N ILE A 124 -9.96 -9.18 12.78
CA ILE A 124 -9.93 -9.37 14.24
C ILE A 124 -10.99 -8.49 14.89
N SER A 125 -11.09 -7.23 14.50
CA SER A 125 -12.11 -6.31 15.06
C SER A 125 -13.51 -6.80 14.78
N ALA A 126 -13.79 -7.32 13.59
CA ALA A 126 -15.10 -7.87 13.27
C ALA A 126 -15.41 -9.12 14.10
N MET A 127 -14.43 -9.98 14.31
CA MET A 127 -14.57 -11.17 15.15
C MET A 127 -14.80 -10.80 16.61
N ASP A 128 -14.08 -9.79 17.12
CA ASP A 128 -14.23 -9.30 18.48
C ASP A 128 -15.64 -8.76 18.72
N ARG A 129 -16.18 -8.01 17.78
CA ARG A 129 -17.55 -7.49 17.88
C ARG A 129 -18.56 -8.61 17.92
N THR A 130 -18.34 -9.67 17.14
CA THR A 130 -19.21 -10.83 17.12
C THR A 130 -19.13 -11.59 18.43
N ALA A 131 -17.94 -11.71 19.02
CA ALA A 131 -17.74 -12.41 20.27
C ALA A 131 -18.34 -11.66 21.47
N ASP A 132 -18.38 -10.33 21.41
CA ASP A 132 -18.92 -9.49 22.48
C ASP A 132 -20.45 -9.44 22.49
N ASN A 133 -21.07 -9.92 21.46
CA ASN A 133 -22.52 -10.03 21.36
C ASN A 133 -23.00 -11.42 21.76
#